data_b9c293d12ab838aa0d0385ae9da04678
#
_entry.id   b9c293d12ab838aa0d0385ae9da04678
#
_cell.length_a   1.000
_cell.length_b   1.000
_cell.length_c   1.000
_cell.angle_alpha   90.00
_cell.angle_beta   90.00
_cell.angle_gamma   90.00
#
_symmetry.space_group_name_H-M   'P 1'
#
loop_
_entity.id
_entity.type
_entity.pdbx_description
1 polymer ?
#
loop_
_entity_poly.entity_id
_entity_poly.type
_entity_poly.pdbx_seq_one_letter_code
_entity_poly.pdbx_strand_id
1 'polypeptide(L)'
;MPATQSPLPSLAATLGATHKDLSTARLYEEAIRRGEAVIAADGPLVVRTGKHTGRSPSDKFLVDEQGSHDDVWWGGFNRPISEQRYERLRARMVAHMAERDVFVQDCFVGAHLDYRRSVRAFTETAWASIFCQNLFRRPKAAERATFSPDFTILDAPSFRAEPERDGTASSTVILVHLSRQEILIGGTEYAGEMKKGAFGIMNFRLPDEGVLPMHASVNIGRDGGVAIFFGLSGTGKTTL
;
A
#
# COMPACT_ATOMS: atom_id res chain seq x y z
N MET A 1 7.96 -23.76 4.22
CA MET A 1 7.23 -23.38 2.99
C MET A 1 8.25 -22.92 1.97
N PRO A 2 8.28 -23.42 0.73
CA PRO A 2 9.21 -22.91 -0.27
C PRO A 2 8.86 -21.46 -0.57
N ALA A 3 9.86 -20.57 -0.49
CA ALA A 3 9.73 -19.17 -0.89
C ALA A 3 9.35 -19.13 -2.37
N THR A 4 8.13 -18.77 -2.68
CA THR A 4 7.68 -18.49 -4.04
C THR A 4 8.53 -17.33 -4.57
N GLN A 5 9.31 -17.59 -5.60
CA GLN A 5 10.14 -16.58 -6.26
C GLN A 5 9.25 -15.40 -6.65
N SER A 6 9.62 -14.22 -6.15
CA SER A 6 8.92 -12.96 -6.42
C SER A 6 8.88 -12.68 -7.93
N PRO A 7 7.71 -12.41 -8.52
CA PRO A 7 7.59 -12.05 -9.95
C PRO A 7 8.13 -10.65 -10.29
N LEU A 8 8.95 -10.07 -9.43
CA LEU A 8 9.33 -8.66 -9.45
C LEU A 8 10.26 -8.20 -10.57
N PRO A 9 11.23 -8.98 -11.09
CA PRO A 9 12.00 -8.55 -12.26
C PRO A 9 11.11 -8.35 -13.49
N SER A 10 10.07 -9.16 -13.63
CA SER A 10 9.12 -9.07 -14.75
C SER A 10 8.20 -7.85 -14.63
N LEU A 11 7.77 -7.48 -13.43
CA LEU A 11 6.87 -6.33 -13.23
C LEU A 11 7.59 -5.00 -13.51
N ALA A 12 8.77 -4.80 -12.94
CA ALA A 12 9.56 -3.59 -13.19
C ALA A 12 10.00 -3.46 -14.67
N ALA A 13 10.24 -4.59 -15.34
CA ALA A 13 10.57 -4.59 -16.76
C ALA A 13 9.35 -4.32 -17.66
N THR A 14 8.15 -4.65 -17.19
CA THR A 14 6.89 -4.43 -17.93
C THR A 14 6.37 -3.01 -17.79
N LEU A 15 6.64 -2.37 -16.64
CA LEU A 15 6.22 -0.99 -16.39
C LEU A 15 7.09 -0.01 -17.17
N GLY A 16 6.50 1.05 -17.72
CA GLY A 16 7.14 2.07 -18.53
C GLY A 16 8.36 2.77 -17.88
N ALA A 17 8.62 4.03 -18.20
CA ALA A 17 9.71 4.79 -17.58
C ALA A 17 9.57 4.81 -16.06
N THR A 18 10.49 4.15 -15.36
CA THR A 18 10.46 4.02 -13.90
C THR A 18 11.47 4.97 -13.24
N HIS A 19 10.98 5.70 -12.23
CA HIS A 19 11.78 6.56 -11.37
C HIS A 19 12.01 5.86 -10.04
N LYS A 20 13.15 5.20 -9.87
CA LYS A 20 13.41 4.40 -8.67
C LYS A 20 14.12 5.21 -7.58
N ASP A 21 13.60 5.11 -6.36
CA ASP A 21 14.17 5.65 -5.10
C ASP A 21 14.66 7.09 -5.21
N LEU A 22 13.88 7.93 -5.90
CA LEU A 22 14.17 9.36 -5.99
C LEU A 22 14.24 10.01 -4.60
N SER A 23 15.11 11.00 -4.44
CA SER A 23 15.15 11.79 -3.22
C SER A 23 13.85 12.56 -3.00
N THR A 24 13.55 12.92 -1.76
CA THR A 24 12.37 13.73 -1.44
C THR A 24 12.33 15.02 -2.26
N ALA A 25 13.45 15.71 -2.41
CA ALA A 25 13.53 16.94 -3.21
C ALA A 25 13.14 16.71 -4.68
N ARG A 26 13.68 15.64 -5.30
CA ARG A 26 13.33 15.29 -6.68
C ARG A 26 11.86 14.91 -6.84
N LEU A 27 11.28 14.20 -5.87
CA LEU A 27 9.86 13.88 -5.88
C LEU A 27 8.98 15.13 -5.73
N TYR A 28 9.39 16.12 -4.92
CA TYR A 28 8.72 17.42 -4.84
C TYR A 28 8.74 18.14 -6.19
N GLU A 29 9.90 18.22 -6.84
CA GLU A 29 10.04 18.81 -8.17
C GLU A 29 9.12 18.12 -9.19
N GLU A 30 9.09 16.78 -9.20
CA GLU A 30 8.23 16.01 -10.10
C GLU A 30 6.74 16.25 -9.82
N ALA A 31 6.33 16.21 -8.54
CA ALA A 31 4.92 16.44 -8.17
C ALA A 31 4.43 17.83 -8.60
N ILE A 32 5.26 18.87 -8.44
CA ILE A 32 4.92 20.24 -8.85
C ILE A 32 4.90 20.35 -10.37
N ARG A 33 5.94 19.85 -11.04
CA ARG A 33 6.06 19.90 -12.51
C ARG A 33 4.88 19.21 -13.21
N ARG A 34 4.35 18.15 -12.60
CA ARG A 34 3.19 17.39 -13.10
C ARG A 34 1.85 17.97 -12.69
N GLY A 35 1.83 19.02 -11.89
CA GLY A 35 0.60 19.63 -11.38
C GLY A 35 -0.16 18.75 -10.37
N GLU A 36 0.52 17.77 -9.77
CA GLU A 36 -0.06 16.86 -8.78
C GLU A 36 -0.27 17.56 -7.43
N ALA A 37 0.57 18.56 -7.13
CA ALA A 37 0.58 19.24 -5.85
C ALA A 37 1.03 20.69 -5.97
N VAL A 38 0.73 21.49 -4.93
CA VAL A 38 1.30 22.83 -4.71
C VAL A 38 2.00 22.86 -3.36
N ILE A 39 2.98 23.74 -3.19
CA ILE A 39 3.68 23.95 -1.91
C ILE A 39 2.92 24.98 -1.09
N ALA A 40 2.60 24.64 0.16
CA ALA A 40 2.13 25.60 1.17
C ALA A 40 3.26 26.51 1.67
N ALA A 41 2.93 27.61 2.34
CA ALA A 41 3.89 28.60 2.80
C ALA A 41 5.03 28.02 3.65
N ASP A 42 4.75 26.97 4.44
CA ASP A 42 5.74 26.33 5.35
C ASP A 42 6.39 25.07 4.72
N GLY A 43 6.23 24.86 3.41
CA GLY A 43 6.91 23.81 2.67
C GLY A 43 6.14 22.50 2.43
N PRO A 44 5.10 22.10 3.21
CA PRO A 44 4.34 20.89 2.93
C PRO A 44 3.64 20.93 1.56
N LEU A 45 3.50 19.74 0.94
CA LEU A 45 2.67 19.60 -0.25
C LEU A 45 1.19 19.60 0.10
N VAL A 46 0.44 20.35 -0.68
CA VAL A 46 -1.04 20.31 -0.69
C VAL A 46 -1.49 19.56 -1.93
N VAL A 47 -2.17 18.46 -1.72
CA VAL A 47 -2.65 17.55 -2.76
C VAL A 47 -4.17 17.51 -2.77
N ARG A 48 -4.75 17.45 -3.95
CA ARG A 48 -6.19 17.21 -4.12
C ARG A 48 -6.42 15.72 -4.36
N THR A 49 -7.26 15.10 -3.54
CA THR A 49 -7.55 13.66 -3.63
C THR A 49 -8.90 13.37 -4.30
N GLY A 50 -9.42 14.32 -5.07
CA GLY A 50 -10.67 14.17 -5.83
C GLY A 50 -11.87 13.85 -4.94
N LYS A 51 -12.69 12.90 -5.35
CA LYS A 51 -13.90 12.49 -4.60
C LYS A 51 -13.59 11.68 -3.34
N HIS A 52 -12.40 11.10 -3.23
CA HIS A 52 -12.00 10.28 -2.11
C HIS A 52 -11.11 11.05 -1.15
N THR A 53 -11.73 11.68 -0.16
CA THR A 53 -11.02 12.38 0.94
C THR A 53 -10.68 11.47 2.11
N GLY A 54 -10.99 10.18 1.99
CA GLY A 54 -10.76 9.13 2.97
C GLY A 54 -10.78 7.75 2.32
N ARG A 55 -10.73 6.72 3.14
CA ARG A 55 -10.74 5.32 2.68
C ARG A 55 -12.05 4.95 2.01
N SER A 56 -11.97 3.98 1.09
CA SER A 56 -13.11 3.38 0.40
C SER A 56 -13.31 1.91 0.82
N PRO A 57 -13.80 1.64 2.04
CA PRO A 57 -13.91 0.28 2.56
C PRO A 57 -14.86 -0.61 1.76
N SER A 58 -15.87 -0.04 1.10
CA SER A 58 -16.79 -0.76 0.21
C SER A 58 -16.15 -1.22 -1.11
N ASP A 59 -15.02 -0.64 -1.47
CA ASP A 59 -14.25 -0.97 -2.70
C ASP A 59 -13.05 -1.87 -2.42
N LYS A 60 -12.88 -2.31 -1.14
CA LYS A 60 -11.82 -3.23 -0.74
C LYS A 60 -12.30 -4.67 -0.81
N PHE A 61 -11.45 -5.52 -1.42
CA PHE A 61 -11.65 -6.95 -1.55
C PHE A 61 -10.39 -7.71 -1.15
N LEU A 62 -10.56 -8.91 -0.60
CA LEU A 62 -9.51 -9.91 -0.48
C LEU A 62 -9.66 -10.93 -1.59
N VAL A 63 -8.56 -11.34 -2.16
CA VAL A 63 -8.59 -12.41 -3.16
C VAL A 63 -8.88 -13.73 -2.45
N ASP A 64 -9.96 -14.38 -2.91
CA ASP A 64 -10.35 -15.70 -2.43
C ASP A 64 -9.60 -16.75 -3.27
N GLU A 65 -8.54 -17.29 -2.66
CA GLU A 65 -7.63 -18.25 -3.28
C GLU A 65 -7.22 -19.33 -2.26
N GLN A 66 -6.81 -20.47 -2.77
CA GLN A 66 -6.60 -21.68 -1.98
C GLN A 66 -5.57 -21.51 -0.85
N GLY A 67 -4.54 -20.68 -1.03
CA GLY A 67 -3.44 -20.55 -0.09
C GLY A 67 -3.77 -19.76 1.18
N SER A 68 -4.88 -19.02 1.20
CA SER A 68 -5.30 -18.22 2.36
C SER A 68 -6.79 -18.34 2.72
N HIS A 69 -7.56 -19.11 1.95
CA HIS A 69 -9.02 -19.20 2.12
C HIS A 69 -9.42 -19.57 3.56
N ASP A 70 -8.81 -20.62 4.10
CA ASP A 70 -9.16 -21.18 5.42
C ASP A 70 -8.67 -20.29 6.58
N ASP A 71 -7.70 -19.41 6.35
CA ASP A 71 -7.13 -18.50 7.34
C ASP A 71 -7.84 -17.14 7.40
N VAL A 72 -8.79 -16.91 6.49
CA VAL A 72 -9.55 -15.65 6.41
C VAL A 72 -10.94 -15.82 6.99
N TRP A 73 -11.29 -14.97 7.94
CA TRP A 73 -12.68 -14.84 8.34
C TRP A 73 -13.48 -14.07 7.28
N TRP A 74 -14.21 -14.81 6.46
CA TRP A 74 -15.09 -14.27 5.43
C TRP A 74 -16.39 -13.73 6.02
N GLY A 75 -16.71 -12.46 5.75
CA GLY A 75 -17.87 -11.80 6.28
C GLY A 75 -18.01 -10.37 5.77
N GLY A 76 -18.76 -9.54 6.47
CA GLY A 76 -19.09 -8.19 6.04
C GLY A 76 -17.88 -7.26 5.84
N PHE A 77 -16.73 -7.56 6.47
CA PHE A 77 -15.52 -6.76 6.38
C PHE A 77 -14.51 -7.28 5.35
N ASN A 78 -14.43 -8.60 5.18
CA ASN A 78 -13.53 -9.25 4.23
C ASN A 78 -14.36 -9.75 3.04
N ARG A 79 -14.51 -8.89 2.04
CA ARG A 79 -15.32 -9.19 0.84
C ARG A 79 -14.46 -9.99 -0.14
N PRO A 80 -14.91 -11.17 -0.58
CA PRO A 80 -14.14 -11.97 -1.51
C PRO A 80 -14.20 -11.42 -2.93
N ILE A 81 -13.10 -11.62 -3.67
CA ILE A 81 -13.04 -11.52 -5.12
C ILE A 81 -12.28 -12.75 -5.64
N SER A 82 -12.77 -13.36 -6.70
CA SER A 82 -12.12 -14.56 -7.25
C SER A 82 -10.73 -14.25 -7.82
N GLU A 83 -9.83 -15.23 -7.74
CA GLU A 83 -8.49 -15.14 -8.32
C GLU A 83 -8.52 -14.81 -9.82
N GLN A 84 -9.47 -15.35 -10.57
CA GLN A 84 -9.64 -15.04 -11.98
C GLN A 84 -9.95 -13.55 -12.23
N ARG A 85 -10.79 -12.93 -11.41
CA ARG A 85 -11.09 -11.49 -11.50
C ARG A 85 -9.89 -10.65 -11.10
N TYR A 86 -9.19 -11.06 -10.06
CA TYR A 86 -7.95 -10.43 -9.64
C TYR A 86 -6.92 -10.43 -10.77
N GLU A 87 -6.66 -11.57 -11.42
CA GLU A 87 -5.69 -11.68 -12.51
C GLU A 87 -6.03 -10.74 -13.69
N ARG A 88 -7.29 -10.65 -14.05
CA ARG A 88 -7.74 -9.73 -15.12
C ARG A 88 -7.53 -8.27 -14.73
N LEU A 89 -7.91 -7.90 -13.51
CA LEU A 89 -7.72 -6.54 -13.00
C LEU A 89 -6.24 -6.19 -12.90
N ARG A 90 -5.44 -7.12 -12.41
CA ARG A 90 -3.98 -6.97 -12.32
C ARG A 90 -3.36 -6.75 -13.69
N ALA A 91 -3.68 -7.59 -14.66
CA ALA A 91 -3.15 -7.46 -16.02
C ALA A 91 -3.51 -6.10 -16.65
N ARG A 92 -4.75 -5.64 -16.48
CA ARG A 92 -5.21 -4.32 -16.95
C ARG A 92 -4.50 -3.17 -16.23
N MET A 93 -4.32 -3.27 -14.92
CA MET A 93 -3.64 -2.23 -14.14
C MET A 93 -2.15 -2.15 -14.51
N VAL A 94 -1.48 -3.28 -14.70
CA VAL A 94 -0.09 -3.32 -15.17
C VAL A 94 0.02 -2.72 -16.58
N ALA A 95 -0.86 -3.08 -17.51
CA ALA A 95 -0.89 -2.49 -18.85
C ALA A 95 -1.14 -0.97 -18.80
N HIS A 96 -2.06 -0.51 -17.95
CA HIS A 96 -2.34 0.90 -17.74
C HIS A 96 -1.11 1.66 -17.21
N MET A 97 -0.39 1.09 -16.25
CA MET A 97 0.81 1.70 -15.68
C MET A 97 2.00 1.66 -16.65
N ALA A 98 2.08 0.65 -17.52
CA ALA A 98 3.17 0.53 -18.50
C ALA A 98 3.21 1.67 -19.53
N GLU A 99 2.09 2.36 -19.73
CA GLU A 99 1.98 3.52 -20.62
C GLU A 99 2.27 4.86 -19.90
N ARG A 100 2.70 4.83 -18.65
CA ARG A 100 2.87 6.00 -17.77
C ARG A 100 4.23 6.00 -17.10
N ASP A 101 4.63 7.16 -16.60
CA ASP A 101 5.74 7.23 -15.66
C ASP A 101 5.33 6.56 -14.35
N VAL A 102 6.19 5.70 -13.83
CA VAL A 102 6.00 5.01 -12.56
C VAL A 102 7.12 5.35 -11.60
N PHE A 103 6.75 5.74 -10.39
CA PHE A 103 7.68 5.99 -9.29
C PHE A 103 7.76 4.75 -8.42
N VAL A 104 8.99 4.30 -8.15
CA VAL A 104 9.25 3.09 -7.37
C VAL A 104 9.95 3.44 -6.08
N GLN A 105 9.39 3.03 -4.94
CA GLN A 105 9.98 3.22 -3.62
C GLN A 105 10.16 1.89 -2.91
N ASP A 106 11.40 1.64 -2.50
CA ASP A 106 11.74 0.54 -1.60
C ASP A 106 11.66 1.05 -0.16
N CYS A 107 10.87 0.38 0.69
CA CYS A 107 10.60 0.78 2.06
C CYS A 107 10.45 -0.44 2.99
N PHE A 108 10.40 -0.18 4.29
CA PHE A 108 10.04 -1.19 5.30
C PHE A 108 8.79 -0.79 6.06
N VAL A 109 7.92 -1.75 6.31
CA VAL A 109 6.76 -1.63 7.21
C VAL A 109 7.12 -2.24 8.56
N GLY A 110 6.92 -1.48 9.63
CA GLY A 110 7.37 -1.86 10.98
C GLY A 110 8.75 -1.33 11.32
N ALA A 111 9.01 -1.19 12.62
CA ALA A 111 10.28 -0.65 13.15
C ALA A 111 11.22 -1.74 13.66
N HIS A 112 10.64 -2.82 14.23
CA HIS A 112 11.41 -3.92 14.81
C HIS A 112 12.07 -4.75 13.71
N LEU A 113 13.36 -5.00 13.82
CA LEU A 113 14.16 -5.64 12.76
C LEU A 113 13.64 -7.05 12.41
N ASP A 114 13.23 -7.82 13.40
CA ASP A 114 12.78 -9.21 13.20
C ASP A 114 11.40 -9.30 12.58
N TYR A 115 10.54 -8.29 12.81
CA TYR A 115 9.14 -8.32 12.39
C TYR A 115 8.80 -7.33 11.27
N ARG A 116 9.73 -6.46 10.89
CA ARG A 116 9.51 -5.56 9.74
C ARG A 116 9.42 -6.36 8.45
N ARG A 117 8.65 -5.83 7.49
CA ARG A 117 8.54 -6.39 6.14
C ARG A 117 8.99 -5.37 5.12
N SER A 118 9.74 -5.85 4.14
CA SER A 118 10.14 -5.04 3.00
C SER A 118 8.99 -4.89 2.02
N VAL A 119 8.78 -3.66 1.54
CA VAL A 119 7.73 -3.34 0.56
C VAL A 119 8.31 -2.56 -0.60
N ARG A 120 7.92 -2.91 -1.80
CA ARG A 120 8.15 -2.11 -3.00
C ARG A 120 6.84 -1.52 -3.48
N ALA A 121 6.72 -0.20 -3.44
CA ALA A 121 5.58 0.52 -3.95
C ALA A 121 5.87 1.04 -5.36
N PHE A 122 4.95 0.76 -6.28
CA PHE A 122 4.89 1.33 -7.62
C PHE A 122 3.72 2.32 -7.63
N THR A 123 4.01 3.60 -7.82
CA THR A 123 2.98 4.65 -7.79
C THR A 123 2.95 5.42 -9.09
N GLU A 124 1.78 5.73 -9.57
CA GLU A 124 1.56 6.53 -10.80
C GLU A 124 1.90 8.01 -10.57
N THR A 125 1.92 8.46 -9.32
CA THR A 125 2.18 9.86 -8.98
C THR A 125 3.41 10.03 -8.09
N ALA A 126 4.15 11.11 -8.29
CA ALA A 126 5.31 11.45 -7.48
C ALA A 126 4.92 11.75 -6.02
N TRP A 127 3.79 12.41 -5.79
CA TRP A 127 3.34 12.74 -4.44
C TRP A 127 2.98 11.49 -3.62
N ALA A 128 2.39 10.45 -4.24
CA ALA A 128 2.13 9.18 -3.56
C ALA A 128 3.43 8.47 -3.18
N SER A 129 4.47 8.60 -4.00
CA SER A 129 5.82 8.14 -3.68
C SER A 129 6.42 8.89 -2.48
N ILE A 130 6.20 10.22 -2.37
CA ILE A 130 6.57 11.01 -1.17
C ILE A 130 5.79 10.49 0.05
N PHE A 131 4.51 10.21 -0.11
CA PHE A 131 3.69 9.65 0.97
C PHE A 131 4.27 8.33 1.49
N CYS A 132 4.73 7.43 0.59
CA CYS A 132 5.43 6.21 0.98
C CYS A 132 6.69 6.50 1.82
N GLN A 133 7.51 7.48 1.40
CA GLN A 133 8.72 7.87 2.13
C GLN A 133 8.43 8.42 3.53
N ASN A 134 7.29 9.06 3.73
CA ASN A 134 6.89 9.63 5.01
C ASN A 134 6.19 8.60 5.91
N LEU A 135 5.48 7.66 5.29
CA LEU A 135 4.68 6.66 5.99
C LEU A 135 5.51 5.46 6.43
N PHE A 136 6.34 4.95 5.52
CA PHE A 136 7.16 3.77 5.71
C PHE A 136 8.60 4.14 6.08
N ARG A 137 9.36 3.18 6.57
CA ARG A 137 10.76 3.38 6.91
C ARG A 137 11.63 3.22 5.66
N ARG A 138 12.50 4.19 5.42
CA ARG A 138 13.42 4.16 4.27
C ARG A 138 14.58 3.20 4.54
N PRO A 139 15.00 2.38 3.56
CA PRO A 139 16.20 1.57 3.67
C PRO A 139 17.45 2.45 3.83
N LYS A 140 18.39 2.03 4.68
CA LYS A 140 19.74 2.60 4.72
C LYS A 140 20.51 2.21 3.44
N ALA A 141 21.59 2.91 3.15
CA ALA A 141 22.40 2.66 1.94
C ALA A 141 22.84 1.19 1.81
N ALA A 142 23.29 0.58 2.92
CA ALA A 142 23.71 -0.82 2.95
C ALA A 142 22.55 -1.81 2.68
N GLU A 143 21.32 -1.47 3.07
CA GLU A 143 20.14 -2.31 2.89
C GLU A 143 19.60 -2.25 1.46
N ARG A 144 19.87 -1.16 0.72
CA ARG A 144 19.41 -0.99 -0.66
C ARG A 144 20.06 -1.97 -1.63
N ALA A 145 21.33 -2.31 -1.42
CA ALA A 145 22.07 -3.19 -2.32
C ALA A 145 21.52 -4.63 -2.35
N THR A 146 20.93 -5.09 -1.26
CA THR A 146 20.36 -6.44 -1.09
C THR A 146 18.85 -6.43 -0.94
N PHE A 147 18.19 -5.31 -1.29
CA PHE A 147 16.76 -5.17 -1.07
C PHE A 147 15.94 -6.13 -1.94
N SER A 148 15.19 -6.99 -1.28
CA SER A 148 14.17 -7.84 -1.87
C SER A 148 12.86 -7.59 -1.15
N PRO A 149 11.77 -7.20 -1.82
CA PRO A 149 10.52 -6.94 -1.15
C PRO A 149 9.81 -8.24 -0.76
N ASP A 150 9.25 -8.26 0.45
CA ASP A 150 8.34 -9.30 0.90
C ASP A 150 6.98 -9.14 0.23
N PHE A 151 6.55 -7.90 -0.02
CA PHE A 151 5.30 -7.63 -0.72
C PHE A 151 5.37 -6.38 -1.60
N THR A 152 4.40 -6.24 -2.49
CA THR A 152 4.31 -5.13 -3.43
C THR A 152 3.01 -4.36 -3.31
N ILE A 153 3.07 -3.06 -3.66
CA ILE A 153 1.91 -2.20 -3.80
C ILE A 153 1.95 -1.60 -5.21
N LEU A 154 0.86 -1.72 -5.95
CA LEU A 154 0.61 -0.98 -7.18
C LEU A 154 -0.48 0.05 -6.89
N ASP A 155 -0.14 1.33 -7.05
CA ASP A 155 -1.04 2.46 -6.79
C ASP A 155 -1.21 3.27 -8.08
N ALA A 156 -2.37 3.08 -8.70
CA ALA A 156 -2.75 3.66 -9.99
C ALA A 156 -4.05 4.47 -9.86
N PRO A 157 -3.98 5.70 -9.30
CA PRO A 157 -5.17 6.52 -9.05
C PRO A 157 -5.97 6.84 -10.31
N SER A 158 -5.37 6.86 -11.49
CA SER A 158 -6.09 7.11 -12.74
C SER A 158 -6.72 5.85 -13.36
N PHE A 159 -6.36 4.65 -12.89
CA PHE A 159 -7.00 3.40 -13.31
C PHE A 159 -8.48 3.37 -12.90
N ARG A 160 -9.33 2.80 -13.76
CA ARG A 160 -10.76 2.62 -13.46
C ARG A 160 -11.16 1.17 -13.66
N ALA A 161 -11.72 0.57 -12.60
CA ALA A 161 -12.42 -0.70 -12.70
C ALA A 161 -13.77 -0.50 -13.38
N GLU A 162 -14.26 -1.58 -14.00
CA GLU A 162 -15.56 -1.65 -14.66
C GLU A 162 -16.46 -2.61 -13.83
N PRO A 163 -17.37 -2.10 -13.00
CA PRO A 163 -18.10 -2.90 -12.01
C PRO A 163 -18.75 -4.16 -12.57
N GLU A 164 -19.45 -4.04 -13.68
CA GLU A 164 -20.15 -5.18 -14.31
C GLU A 164 -19.19 -6.26 -14.80
N ARG A 165 -18.08 -5.86 -15.38
CA ARG A 165 -17.04 -6.75 -15.91
C ARG A 165 -16.18 -7.37 -14.82
N ASP A 166 -15.75 -6.52 -13.89
CA ASP A 166 -14.72 -6.83 -12.90
C ASP A 166 -15.32 -7.39 -11.60
N GLY A 167 -16.63 -7.17 -11.37
CA GLY A 167 -17.31 -7.56 -10.13
C GLY A 167 -16.93 -6.68 -8.94
N THR A 168 -16.54 -5.43 -9.21
CA THR A 168 -16.23 -4.43 -8.19
C THR A 168 -17.47 -3.64 -7.77
N ALA A 169 -17.41 -2.94 -6.64
CA ALA A 169 -18.55 -2.13 -6.17
C ALA A 169 -18.66 -0.80 -6.93
N SER A 170 -17.55 -0.27 -7.40
CA SER A 170 -17.49 0.98 -8.18
C SER A 170 -16.28 0.93 -9.13
N SER A 171 -15.98 2.06 -9.77
CA SER A 171 -14.75 2.22 -10.57
C SER A 171 -13.47 2.32 -9.72
N THR A 172 -13.60 2.43 -8.41
CA THR A 172 -12.49 2.34 -7.44
C THR A 172 -12.32 0.88 -7.02
N VAL A 173 -11.10 0.43 -6.83
CA VAL A 173 -10.80 -0.94 -6.43
C VAL A 173 -9.55 -1.01 -5.58
N ILE A 174 -9.65 -1.68 -4.44
CA ILE A 174 -8.52 -2.03 -3.59
C ILE A 174 -8.52 -3.56 -3.43
N LEU A 175 -7.51 -4.23 -3.96
CA LEU A 175 -7.37 -5.67 -3.89
C LEU A 175 -6.17 -6.03 -3.03
N VAL A 176 -6.35 -7.00 -2.15
CA VAL A 176 -5.25 -7.58 -1.37
C VAL A 176 -5.20 -9.07 -1.67
N HIS A 177 -4.07 -9.53 -2.20
CA HIS A 177 -3.79 -10.94 -2.43
C HIS A 177 -2.79 -11.41 -1.37
N LEU A 178 -3.26 -12.23 -0.43
CA LEU A 178 -2.46 -12.58 0.75
C LEU A 178 -1.29 -13.51 0.41
N SER A 179 -1.50 -14.57 -0.37
CA SER A 179 -0.43 -15.51 -0.74
C SER A 179 0.61 -14.90 -1.68
N ARG A 180 0.18 -14.05 -2.64
CA ARG A 180 1.12 -13.32 -3.51
C ARG A 180 1.76 -12.13 -2.83
N GLN A 181 1.22 -11.72 -1.69
CA GLN A 181 1.68 -10.52 -0.98
C GLN A 181 1.67 -9.29 -1.90
N GLU A 182 0.55 -9.09 -2.60
CA GLU A 182 0.39 -7.98 -3.54
C GLU A 182 -0.88 -7.17 -3.21
N ILE A 183 -0.75 -5.85 -3.30
CA ILE A 183 -1.84 -4.90 -3.09
C ILE A 183 -2.01 -4.08 -4.36
N LEU A 184 -3.22 -4.07 -4.92
CA LEU A 184 -3.58 -3.24 -6.06
C LEU A 184 -4.56 -2.15 -5.61
N ILE A 185 -4.26 -0.89 -5.94
CA ILE A 185 -5.09 0.26 -5.61
C ILE A 185 -5.35 1.03 -6.90
N GLY A 186 -6.62 1.17 -7.27
CA GLY A 186 -7.03 1.90 -8.47
C GLY A 186 -8.22 2.79 -8.21
N GLY A 187 -8.30 3.90 -8.94
CA GLY A 187 -9.47 4.78 -8.92
C GLY A 187 -9.62 5.67 -7.70
N THR A 188 -8.62 5.74 -6.85
CA THR A 188 -8.57 6.66 -5.71
C THR A 188 -7.20 7.32 -5.58
N GLU A 189 -7.18 8.61 -5.32
CA GLU A 189 -5.98 9.38 -5.02
C GLU A 189 -5.69 9.43 -3.51
N TYR A 190 -6.49 8.76 -2.68
CA TYR A 190 -6.28 8.72 -1.24
C TYR A 190 -5.18 7.70 -0.87
N ALA A 191 -3.96 8.17 -0.74
CA ALA A 191 -2.77 7.33 -0.47
C ALA A 191 -2.82 6.54 0.85
N GLY A 192 -3.74 6.86 1.76
CA GLY A 192 -3.98 6.10 2.98
C GLY A 192 -4.44 4.65 2.75
N GLU A 193 -4.86 4.28 1.53
CA GLU A 193 -5.14 2.89 1.17
C GLU A 193 -3.87 2.04 1.16
N MET A 194 -2.72 2.59 0.73
CA MET A 194 -1.43 1.91 0.82
C MET A 194 -1.09 1.51 2.26
N LYS A 195 -1.32 2.45 3.21
CA LYS A 195 -1.13 2.17 4.64
C LYS A 195 -2.01 1.01 5.12
N LYS A 196 -3.28 1.04 4.74
CA LYS A 196 -4.24 0.04 5.21
C LYS A 196 -4.09 -1.31 4.52
N GLY A 197 -3.66 -1.31 3.26
CA GLY A 197 -3.26 -2.54 2.57
C GLY A 197 -2.06 -3.21 3.26
N ALA A 198 -0.99 -2.45 3.49
CA ALA A 198 0.19 -2.93 4.20
C ALA A 198 -0.15 -3.43 5.61
N PHE A 199 -0.98 -2.68 6.36
CA PHE A 199 -1.45 -3.12 7.67
C PHE A 199 -2.27 -4.43 7.59
N GLY A 200 -3.04 -4.64 6.52
CA GLY A 200 -3.76 -5.89 6.26
C GLY A 200 -2.81 -7.08 6.08
N ILE A 201 -1.74 -6.90 5.31
CA ILE A 201 -0.68 -7.94 5.15
C ILE A 201 -0.03 -8.25 6.50
N MET A 202 0.31 -7.23 7.29
CA MET A 202 0.90 -7.41 8.62
C MET A 202 -0.04 -8.13 9.57
N ASN A 203 -1.35 -7.80 9.55
CA ASN A 203 -2.36 -8.48 10.37
C ASN A 203 -2.51 -9.97 10.02
N PHE A 204 -2.30 -10.32 8.77
CA PHE A 204 -2.35 -11.71 8.33
C PHE A 204 -1.08 -12.49 8.69
N ARG A 205 0.09 -11.86 8.59
CA ARG A 205 1.39 -12.56 8.72
C ARG A 205 1.91 -12.65 10.14
N LEU A 206 1.80 -11.57 10.92
CA LEU A 206 2.45 -11.48 12.23
C LEU A 206 1.88 -12.43 13.31
N PRO A 207 0.59 -12.79 13.31
CA PRO A 207 0.09 -13.79 14.26
C PRO A 207 0.79 -15.14 14.17
N ASP A 208 1.16 -15.61 12.97
CA ASP A 208 1.92 -16.85 12.76
C ASP A 208 3.32 -16.80 13.40
N GLU A 209 3.83 -15.58 13.65
CA GLU A 209 5.11 -15.32 14.29
C GLU A 209 4.95 -15.01 15.80
N GLY A 210 3.74 -15.20 16.35
CA GLY A 210 3.44 -14.93 17.76
C GLY A 210 3.31 -13.43 18.10
N VAL A 211 3.15 -12.56 17.11
CA VAL A 211 3.05 -11.11 17.29
C VAL A 211 1.64 -10.62 16.97
N LEU A 212 1.03 -9.89 17.91
CA LEU A 212 -0.28 -9.30 17.74
C LEU A 212 -0.18 -7.87 17.15
N PRO A 213 -0.49 -7.67 15.87
CA PRO A 213 -0.57 -6.33 15.30
C PRO A 213 -1.84 -5.62 15.79
N MET A 214 -1.72 -4.35 16.17
CA MET A 214 -2.84 -3.57 16.65
C MET A 214 -2.94 -2.21 15.98
N HIS A 215 -4.18 -1.79 15.70
CA HIS A 215 -4.49 -0.41 15.36
C HIS A 215 -4.64 0.40 16.64
N ALA A 216 -3.52 0.84 17.19
CA ALA A 216 -3.42 1.49 18.48
C ALA A 216 -2.53 2.74 18.44
N SER A 217 -2.63 3.58 19.44
CA SER A 217 -1.59 4.52 19.83
C SER A 217 -0.91 4.05 21.11
N VAL A 218 0.35 4.42 21.29
CA VAL A 218 1.17 4.03 22.45
C VAL A 218 1.81 5.28 23.03
N ASN A 219 1.75 5.39 24.34
CA ASN A 219 2.48 6.40 25.10
C ASN A 219 3.46 5.72 26.05
N ILE A 220 4.68 6.23 26.12
CA ILE A 220 5.69 5.78 27.08
C ILE A 220 5.94 6.92 28.06
N GLY A 221 5.59 6.70 29.32
CA GLY A 221 5.80 7.65 30.41
C GLY A 221 7.28 7.85 30.74
N ARG A 222 7.58 8.92 31.49
CA ARG A 222 8.96 9.22 31.94
C ARG A 222 9.52 8.17 32.89
N ASP A 223 8.65 7.45 33.56
CA ASP A 223 8.94 6.32 34.46
C ASP A 223 9.14 4.98 33.71
N GLY A 224 9.01 4.99 32.38
CA GLY A 224 9.06 3.79 31.54
C GLY A 224 7.72 3.03 31.47
N GLY A 225 6.69 3.49 32.15
CA GLY A 225 5.33 2.91 32.05
C GLY A 225 4.77 3.05 30.64
N VAL A 226 4.15 2.00 30.12
CA VAL A 226 3.59 1.95 28.76
C VAL A 226 2.07 1.91 28.81
N ALA A 227 1.41 2.86 28.15
CA ALA A 227 -0.03 2.86 27.93
C ALA A 227 -0.34 2.61 26.46
N ILE A 228 -1.26 1.68 26.20
CA ILE A 228 -1.71 1.34 24.84
C ILE A 228 -3.20 1.71 24.74
N PHE A 229 -3.52 2.55 23.74
CA PHE A 229 -4.87 2.99 23.47
C PHE A 229 -5.38 2.33 22.18
N PHE A 230 -6.36 1.45 22.30
CA PHE A 230 -6.94 0.77 21.15
C PHE A 230 -8.47 0.87 21.15
N GLY A 231 -9.09 0.67 20.01
CA GLY A 231 -10.54 0.78 19.85
C GLY A 231 -10.93 0.98 18.39
N LEU A 232 -12.22 1.12 18.14
CA LEU A 232 -12.77 1.34 16.80
C LEU A 232 -12.31 2.67 16.20
N SER A 233 -12.56 2.85 14.89
CA SER A 233 -12.28 4.13 14.21
C SER A 233 -13.14 5.25 14.82
N GLY A 234 -12.54 6.43 15.01
CA GLY A 234 -13.25 7.60 15.59
C GLY A 234 -13.37 7.61 17.12
N THR A 235 -12.76 6.67 17.83
CA THR A 235 -12.80 6.61 19.31
C THR A 235 -11.82 7.52 20.02
N GLY A 236 -11.09 8.38 19.28
CA GLY A 236 -10.18 9.35 19.87
C GLY A 236 -8.78 8.84 20.17
N LYS A 237 -8.36 7.66 19.69
CA LYS A 237 -7.02 7.07 19.93
C LYS A 237 -5.84 8.01 19.66
N THR A 238 -5.99 8.93 18.72
CA THR A 238 -4.95 9.87 18.31
C THR A 238 -5.12 11.25 18.96
N THR A 239 -6.31 11.50 19.53
CA THR A 239 -6.65 12.80 20.12
C THR A 239 -6.24 12.87 21.60
N LEU A 240 -6.04 11.75 22.25
CA LEU A 240 -5.48 11.62 23.59
C LEU A 240 -3.95 11.75 23.54
#